data_fba2c9269e2c1d1c733c87f0e6321146
#
_entry.id   fba2c9269e2c1d1c733c87f0e6321146
#
_cell.length_a   1.000
_cell.length_b   1.000
_cell.length_c   1.000
_cell.angle_alpha   90.00
_cell.angle_beta   90.00
_cell.angle_gamma   90.00
#
_symmetry.space_group_name_H-M   'P 1'
#
loop_
_entity.id
_entity.type
_entity.pdbx_description
1 polymer ?
#
loop_
_entity_poly.entity_id
_entity_poly.type
_entity_poly.pdbx_seq_one_letter_code
_entity_poly.pdbx_strand_id
1 'polypeptide(L)'
;MTTTAPPPTITAAPPPPPLGLPPSGPPPEPPRRSVLWRVVLGCAITLFCAMGIGAAFVLLQVHTLRDALSINSALPLGSQLTHTGWGDPETLLLVGNDQRSLTQYYHVAVPPLANEMLLVRLDPSKPYISMMSIPRELAVTIHPPHKLPYTNRLNSAYTYGIGTLVSTIKRVLRLDVNHVIVTTFGKFKRAVDEMGCVYSSVDQRYYHVNVPGGEQYQEINLEPGYQALCGEQALEYVSYRHTDTSLVRDARDQSFLLDVKKQYGPTLVSNVGGFERIFGQAVQTDRGLHSSTELLNLIGTLISSAGLTVRQVPFQANLFPAGVVSCSCVTATPAQIAASVHAFLVGGSPPAKRSTAAAAHAVQRRNVVAHLPLVPTGPDELTQARSAAAAMPFPYEYPRVRDRGGSIIPVDLHSYKIRGPGGTTYPIYVQVFSAGQLGQFYNVQGTPWTGAPLLRSPQQTVRVGARTYQLYYESQHLNLVAWREYGAVYWVRNSLTNAVANGELLAIAEETHPVSAVTTTGSGGRGQRVNLKDASIPLYATHTPNTDLRRILGSIGGLLVLAAVPLLAIPLIRRRRELGALRTTLHTSSLREAHLAAVLSASGFPPLPLPAG
;
A
#
# COMPACT_ATOMS: atom_id res chain seq x y z
N MET A 1 -95.28 -64.01 86.03
CA MET A 1 -94.27 -63.10 86.53
C MET A 1 -92.97 -63.52 85.88
N THR A 2 -92.63 -62.97 84.75
CA THR A 2 -91.53 -63.40 83.93
C THR A 2 -90.49 -62.34 83.93
N THR A 3 -89.32 -62.55 84.44
CA THR A 3 -88.21 -61.72 84.55
C THR A 3 -87.31 -61.96 83.32
N THR A 4 -87.21 -60.97 82.49
CA THR A 4 -86.35 -60.98 81.30
C THR A 4 -84.97 -60.48 81.68
N ALA A 5 -83.93 -61.25 81.39
CA ALA A 5 -82.51 -60.84 81.55
C ALA A 5 -82.07 -59.90 80.47
N PRO A 6 -81.17 -58.99 80.76
CA PRO A 6 -80.62 -58.07 79.75
C PRO A 6 -79.58 -58.70 78.82
N PRO A 7 -79.44 -58.28 77.58
CA PRO A 7 -78.49 -58.86 76.64
C PRO A 7 -77.03 -58.44 76.95
N PRO A 8 -76.03 -59.23 76.51
CA PRO A 8 -74.61 -58.99 76.79
C PRO A 8 -74.07 -57.80 76.03
N THR A 9 -73.29 -56.96 76.71
CA THR A 9 -72.57 -55.81 76.18
C THR A 9 -71.42 -56.29 75.30
N ILE A 10 -71.46 -55.96 74.03
CA ILE A 10 -70.33 -56.15 73.08
C ILE A 10 -69.30 -55.07 73.34
N THR A 11 -68.14 -55.43 73.88
CA THR A 11 -66.98 -54.59 74.05
C THR A 11 -66.33 -54.42 72.67
N ALA A 12 -66.38 -53.23 72.13
CA ALA A 12 -65.72 -52.89 70.87
C ALA A 12 -64.19 -52.98 71.04
N ALA A 13 -63.54 -53.64 70.09
CA ALA A 13 -62.09 -53.73 70.04
C ALA A 13 -61.44 -52.32 69.82
N PRO A 14 -60.27 -52.04 70.43
CA PRO A 14 -59.56 -50.73 70.23
C PRO A 14 -59.19 -50.54 68.77
N PRO A 15 -59.25 -49.29 68.26
CA PRO A 15 -58.90 -49.02 66.89
C PRO A 15 -57.41 -49.36 66.67
N PRO A 16 -57.02 -49.78 65.44
CA PRO A 16 -55.61 -50.05 65.11
C PRO A 16 -54.79 -48.72 65.16
N PRO A 17 -53.51 -48.78 65.53
CA PRO A 17 -52.67 -47.62 65.60
C PRO A 17 -52.56 -46.96 64.18
N PRO A 18 -52.48 -45.62 64.08
CA PRO A 18 -52.37 -44.95 62.80
C PRO A 18 -51.09 -45.41 62.08
N LEU A 19 -51.24 -45.86 60.82
CA LEU A 19 -50.13 -46.15 59.94
C LEU A 19 -49.30 -44.87 59.84
N GLY A 20 -48.14 -44.88 60.50
CA GLY A 20 -47.17 -43.79 60.36
C GLY A 20 -46.76 -43.69 58.91
N LEU A 21 -47.06 -42.57 58.27
CA LEU A 21 -46.47 -42.21 56.99
C LEU A 21 -44.94 -42.22 57.15
N PRO A 22 -44.19 -42.83 56.22
CA PRO A 22 -42.74 -42.77 56.27
C PRO A 22 -42.34 -41.29 56.30
N PRO A 23 -41.27 -40.86 57.00
CA PRO A 23 -40.83 -39.49 57.04
C PRO A 23 -40.53 -39.05 55.60
N SER A 24 -41.25 -38.03 55.17
CA SER A 24 -40.96 -37.39 53.90
C SER A 24 -39.50 -36.91 53.95
N GLY A 25 -38.60 -37.62 53.25
CA GLY A 25 -37.23 -37.22 53.10
C GLY A 25 -37.20 -35.78 52.49
N PRO A 26 -36.19 -35.02 52.79
CA PRO A 26 -36.09 -33.67 52.20
C PRO A 26 -36.25 -33.78 50.68
N PRO A 27 -36.91 -32.80 50.01
CA PRO A 27 -37.11 -32.82 48.57
C PRO A 27 -35.72 -32.94 47.89
N PRO A 28 -35.59 -33.70 46.79
CA PRO A 28 -34.32 -33.88 46.11
C PRO A 28 -33.78 -32.49 45.75
N GLU A 29 -32.54 -32.17 46.23
CA GLU A 29 -31.87 -30.95 45.89
C GLU A 29 -31.80 -30.87 44.35
N PRO A 30 -32.18 -29.71 43.74
CA PRO A 30 -32.06 -29.55 42.31
C PRO A 30 -30.59 -29.73 41.92
N PRO A 31 -30.27 -30.35 40.76
CA PRO A 31 -28.91 -30.67 40.39
C PRO A 31 -28.09 -29.38 40.40
N ARG A 32 -27.12 -29.32 41.31
CA ARG A 32 -26.17 -28.18 41.40
C ARG A 32 -25.37 -28.18 40.12
N ARG A 33 -25.79 -27.35 39.13
CA ARG A 33 -24.95 -27.06 37.96
C ARG A 33 -23.64 -26.50 38.47
N SER A 34 -22.52 -27.15 38.09
CA SER A 34 -21.19 -26.77 38.56
C SER A 34 -20.96 -25.29 38.31
N VAL A 35 -20.31 -24.61 39.23
CA VAL A 35 -19.95 -23.18 39.09
C VAL A 35 -19.18 -22.95 37.77
N LEU A 36 -18.37 -23.93 37.38
CA LEU A 36 -17.64 -23.95 36.12
C LEU A 36 -18.58 -23.82 34.90
N TRP A 37 -19.72 -24.56 34.89
CA TRP A 37 -20.68 -24.46 33.77
C TRP A 37 -21.36 -23.10 33.69
N ARG A 38 -21.61 -22.44 34.82
CA ARG A 38 -22.16 -21.07 34.86
C ARG A 38 -21.16 -20.05 34.34
N VAL A 39 -19.87 -20.20 34.68
CA VAL A 39 -18.78 -19.36 34.17
C VAL A 39 -18.59 -19.56 32.65
N VAL A 40 -18.56 -20.82 32.20
CA VAL A 40 -18.44 -21.13 30.74
C VAL A 40 -19.62 -20.54 29.96
N LEU A 41 -20.84 -20.70 30.47
CA LEU A 41 -22.04 -20.16 29.82
C LEU A 41 -22.01 -18.61 29.81
N GLY A 42 -21.59 -17.99 30.92
CA GLY A 42 -21.42 -16.53 31.01
C GLY A 42 -20.38 -16.02 30.00
N CYS A 43 -19.23 -16.68 29.92
CA CYS A 43 -18.20 -16.35 28.92
C CYS A 43 -18.69 -16.55 27.47
N ALA A 44 -19.45 -17.63 27.21
CA ALA A 44 -20.01 -17.86 25.88
C ALA A 44 -21.04 -16.80 25.48
N ILE A 45 -21.90 -16.37 26.40
CA ILE A 45 -22.88 -15.30 26.16
C ILE A 45 -22.18 -13.97 25.94
N THR A 46 -21.18 -13.60 26.75
CA THR A 46 -20.40 -12.37 26.56
C THR A 46 -19.65 -12.37 25.24
N LEU A 47 -19.06 -13.49 24.86
CA LEU A 47 -18.38 -13.63 23.57
C LEU A 47 -19.38 -13.49 22.40
N PHE A 48 -20.56 -14.12 22.52
CA PHE A 48 -21.61 -14.04 21.49
C PHE A 48 -22.17 -12.61 21.37
N CYS A 49 -22.40 -11.92 22.49
CA CYS A 49 -22.81 -10.52 22.49
C CYS A 49 -21.73 -9.60 21.89
N ALA A 50 -20.45 -9.81 22.23
CA ALA A 50 -19.34 -9.06 21.68
C ALA A 50 -19.20 -9.27 20.16
N MET A 51 -19.36 -10.52 19.68
CA MET A 51 -19.40 -10.81 18.25
C MET A 51 -20.60 -10.16 17.55
N GLY A 52 -21.77 -10.17 18.17
CA GLY A 52 -22.97 -9.50 17.63
C GLY A 52 -22.80 -7.98 17.52
N ILE A 53 -22.26 -7.35 18.55
CA ILE A 53 -21.94 -5.91 18.55
C ILE A 53 -20.89 -5.59 17.47
N GLY A 54 -19.85 -6.42 17.37
CA GLY A 54 -18.80 -6.25 16.35
C GLY A 54 -19.36 -6.41 14.93
N ALA A 55 -20.21 -7.40 14.69
CA ALA A 55 -20.85 -7.57 13.39
C ALA A 55 -21.79 -6.40 13.04
N ALA A 56 -22.58 -5.94 14.00
CA ALA A 56 -23.45 -4.76 13.82
C ALA A 56 -22.64 -3.50 13.52
N PHE A 57 -21.52 -3.30 14.20
CA PHE A 57 -20.62 -2.17 13.96
C PHE A 57 -20.04 -2.22 12.52
N VAL A 58 -19.54 -3.39 12.08
CA VAL A 58 -19.01 -3.56 10.72
C VAL A 58 -20.11 -3.29 9.69
N LEU A 59 -21.32 -3.80 9.88
CA LEU A 59 -22.43 -3.57 8.97
C LEU A 59 -22.83 -2.09 8.89
N LEU A 60 -22.81 -1.37 10.02
CA LEU A 60 -23.04 0.08 10.05
C LEU A 60 -21.97 0.81 9.26
N GLN A 61 -20.69 0.47 9.43
CA GLN A 61 -19.59 1.10 8.69
C GLN A 61 -19.69 0.83 7.18
N VAL A 62 -20.05 -0.39 6.79
CA VAL A 62 -20.29 -0.72 5.38
C VAL A 62 -21.47 0.07 4.81
N HIS A 63 -22.52 0.24 5.59
CA HIS A 63 -23.67 1.01 5.15
C HIS A 63 -23.31 2.49 4.94
N THR A 64 -22.60 3.10 5.89
CA THR A 64 -22.15 4.49 5.78
C THR A 64 -21.17 4.69 4.63
N LEU A 65 -20.24 3.77 4.40
CA LEU A 65 -19.32 3.82 3.25
C LEU A 65 -20.07 3.67 1.92
N ARG A 66 -21.02 2.73 1.84
CA ARG A 66 -21.88 2.58 0.65
C ARG A 66 -22.65 3.87 0.35
N ASP A 67 -23.24 4.48 1.37
CA ASP A 67 -24.00 5.71 1.22
C ASP A 67 -23.08 6.87 0.80
N ALA A 68 -21.87 6.94 1.35
CA ALA A 68 -20.85 7.91 0.94
C ALA A 68 -20.42 7.72 -0.53
N LEU A 69 -20.18 6.49 -0.97
CA LEU A 69 -19.86 6.18 -2.37
C LEU A 69 -21.04 6.47 -3.31
N SER A 70 -22.28 6.35 -2.81
CA SER A 70 -23.51 6.60 -3.56
C SER A 70 -23.85 8.09 -3.74
N ILE A 71 -23.09 9.01 -3.11
CA ILE A 71 -23.19 10.47 -3.34
C ILE A 71 -22.94 10.80 -4.82
N ASN A 72 -21.98 10.10 -5.44
CA ASN A 72 -21.75 10.21 -6.88
C ASN A 72 -22.53 9.12 -7.61
N SER A 73 -23.07 9.44 -8.78
CA SER A 73 -23.75 8.44 -9.62
C SER A 73 -22.78 7.31 -10.00
N ALA A 74 -23.28 6.07 -10.03
CA ALA A 74 -22.46 4.92 -10.44
C ALA A 74 -21.98 5.06 -11.89
N LEU A 75 -20.77 4.58 -12.17
CA LEU A 75 -20.22 4.54 -13.52
C LEU A 75 -21.07 3.62 -14.41
N PRO A 76 -21.40 4.03 -15.66
CA PRO A 76 -22.25 3.27 -16.57
C PRO A 76 -21.45 2.14 -17.26
N LEU A 77 -20.97 1.16 -16.50
CA LEU A 77 -20.12 0.07 -17.00
C LEU A 77 -20.91 -1.21 -17.33
N GLY A 78 -22.10 -1.37 -16.75
CA GLY A 78 -22.98 -2.51 -17.03
C GLY A 78 -22.29 -3.87 -16.84
N SER A 79 -22.39 -4.74 -17.84
CA SER A 79 -21.80 -6.09 -17.86
C SER A 79 -20.30 -6.13 -18.22
N GLN A 80 -19.62 -4.98 -18.31
CA GLN A 80 -18.20 -4.96 -18.68
C GLN A 80 -17.29 -5.45 -17.55
N LEU A 81 -17.77 -5.42 -16.31
CA LEU A 81 -17.04 -5.87 -15.14
C LEU A 81 -17.35 -7.32 -14.80
N THR A 82 -16.37 -8.00 -14.25
CA THR A 82 -16.49 -9.40 -13.81
C THR A 82 -16.72 -9.44 -12.32
N HIS A 83 -17.84 -10.03 -11.88
CA HIS A 83 -18.13 -10.21 -10.45
C HIS A 83 -17.29 -11.33 -9.87
N THR A 84 -16.87 -11.16 -8.63
CA THR A 84 -16.06 -12.13 -7.85
C THR A 84 -16.81 -12.61 -6.62
N GLY A 85 -16.53 -13.83 -6.20
CA GLY A 85 -17.03 -14.39 -4.94
C GLY A 85 -16.21 -13.93 -3.74
N TRP A 86 -16.69 -14.25 -2.55
CA TRP A 86 -15.98 -13.95 -1.30
C TRP A 86 -14.61 -14.63 -1.25
N GLY A 87 -13.57 -13.83 -1.10
CA GLY A 87 -12.18 -14.30 -1.00
C GLY A 87 -11.53 -14.65 -2.34
N ASP A 88 -12.19 -14.40 -3.46
CA ASP A 88 -11.58 -14.48 -4.78
C ASP A 88 -10.62 -13.30 -5.02
N PRO A 89 -9.65 -13.44 -5.91
CA PRO A 89 -8.77 -12.35 -6.29
C PRO A 89 -9.52 -11.26 -7.04
N GLU A 90 -9.31 -10.00 -6.65
CA GLU A 90 -9.94 -8.83 -7.26
C GLU A 90 -8.93 -7.94 -7.98
N THR A 91 -9.29 -7.46 -9.16
CA THR A 91 -8.54 -6.48 -9.94
C THR A 91 -9.31 -5.18 -10.00
N LEU A 92 -8.74 -4.13 -9.42
CA LEU A 92 -9.29 -2.78 -9.44
C LEU A 92 -8.57 -1.95 -10.50
N LEU A 93 -9.31 -1.16 -11.26
CA LEU A 93 -8.78 -0.14 -12.16
C LEU A 93 -9.03 1.25 -11.56
N LEU A 94 -7.96 1.92 -11.16
CA LEU A 94 -7.99 3.30 -10.71
C LEU A 94 -7.72 4.21 -11.90
N VAL A 95 -8.59 5.21 -12.11
CA VAL A 95 -8.47 6.16 -13.23
C VAL A 95 -8.46 7.59 -12.69
N GLY A 96 -7.38 8.30 -12.96
CA GLY A 96 -7.29 9.74 -12.75
C GLY A 96 -7.59 10.49 -14.04
N ASN A 97 -8.59 11.35 -14.07
CA ASN A 97 -8.88 12.18 -15.23
C ASN A 97 -8.61 13.65 -14.98
N ASP A 98 -8.25 14.34 -16.05
CA ASP A 98 -7.94 15.75 -16.04
C ASP A 98 -9.15 16.64 -16.31
N GLN A 99 -10.34 16.25 -15.78
CA GLN A 99 -11.54 17.09 -15.97
C GLN A 99 -11.20 18.54 -15.63
N ARG A 100 -10.59 19.18 -16.63
CA ARG A 100 -10.13 20.56 -16.53
C ARG A 100 -11.36 21.41 -16.34
N SER A 101 -11.30 22.28 -15.37
CA SER A 101 -12.21 23.40 -15.33
C SER A 101 -11.93 24.20 -16.61
N LEU A 102 -12.81 24.05 -17.59
CA LEU A 102 -12.68 24.58 -18.96
C LEU A 102 -12.43 26.10 -19.02
N THR A 103 -12.64 26.79 -17.92
CA THR A 103 -12.63 28.24 -17.85
C THR A 103 -11.25 28.86 -17.63
N GLN A 104 -10.25 28.09 -17.18
CA GLN A 104 -8.97 28.70 -16.77
C GLN A 104 -7.87 28.67 -17.84
N TYR A 105 -7.84 27.67 -18.74
CA TYR A 105 -6.76 27.51 -19.71
C TYR A 105 -7.20 27.30 -21.17
N TYR A 106 -8.43 26.88 -21.42
CA TYR A 106 -8.95 26.65 -22.76
C TYR A 106 -10.32 27.30 -22.91
N HIS A 107 -10.46 28.21 -23.84
CA HIS A 107 -11.75 28.84 -24.19
C HIS A 107 -12.70 27.88 -24.93
N VAL A 108 -12.31 26.61 -25.11
CA VAL A 108 -13.06 25.57 -25.81
C VAL A 108 -13.22 24.35 -24.91
N ALA A 109 -14.40 23.74 -24.93
CA ALA A 109 -14.68 22.49 -24.24
C ALA A 109 -13.84 21.35 -24.82
N VAL A 110 -12.78 20.94 -24.12
CA VAL A 110 -11.95 19.78 -24.48
C VAL A 110 -12.45 18.57 -23.69
N PRO A 111 -12.76 17.43 -24.33
CA PRO A 111 -13.13 16.23 -23.60
C PRO A 111 -12.03 15.79 -22.63
N PRO A 112 -12.39 15.29 -21.44
CA PRO A 112 -11.40 14.82 -20.45
C PRO A 112 -10.63 13.61 -20.98
N LEU A 113 -9.36 13.52 -20.55
CA LEU A 113 -8.47 12.39 -20.83
C LEU A 113 -8.21 11.61 -19.54
N ALA A 114 -7.99 10.30 -19.66
CA ALA A 114 -7.46 9.50 -18.56
C ALA A 114 -5.94 9.74 -18.47
N ASN A 115 -5.51 10.50 -17.47
CA ASN A 115 -4.10 10.83 -17.30
C ASN A 115 -3.35 9.78 -16.47
N GLU A 116 -4.06 9.07 -15.59
CA GLU A 116 -3.54 7.96 -14.81
C GLU A 116 -4.44 6.75 -14.95
N MET A 117 -3.84 5.59 -15.15
CA MET A 117 -4.53 4.29 -15.21
C MET A 117 -3.70 3.26 -14.46
N LEU A 118 -4.12 2.93 -13.25
CA LEU A 118 -3.42 2.02 -12.36
C LEU A 118 -4.27 0.78 -12.09
N LEU A 119 -3.71 -0.38 -12.35
CA LEU A 119 -4.27 -1.66 -11.93
C LEU A 119 -3.72 -2.05 -10.55
N VAL A 120 -4.62 -2.42 -9.66
CA VAL A 120 -4.30 -2.98 -8.34
C VAL A 120 -4.95 -4.36 -8.23
N ARG A 121 -4.15 -5.38 -7.95
CA ARG A 121 -4.66 -6.73 -7.72
C ARG A 121 -4.50 -7.11 -6.26
N LEU A 122 -5.62 -7.42 -5.67
CA LEU A 122 -5.76 -7.99 -4.34
C LEU A 122 -5.99 -9.48 -4.51
N ASP A 123 -5.07 -10.31 -4.07
CA ASP A 123 -5.16 -11.76 -4.15
C ASP A 123 -4.88 -12.35 -2.76
N PRO A 124 -5.90 -12.82 -2.03
CA PRO A 124 -5.74 -13.36 -0.69
C PRO A 124 -4.81 -14.58 -0.61
N SER A 125 -4.53 -15.23 -1.73
CA SER A 125 -3.59 -16.36 -1.81
C SER A 125 -2.12 -15.93 -1.88
N LYS A 126 -1.85 -14.64 -2.14
CA LYS A 126 -0.51 -14.10 -2.33
C LYS A 126 -0.04 -13.31 -1.10
N PRO A 127 1.27 -13.32 -0.80
CA PRO A 127 1.83 -12.52 0.29
C PRO A 127 2.13 -11.07 -0.11
N TYR A 128 1.54 -10.55 -1.17
CA TYR A 128 1.75 -9.21 -1.70
C TYR A 128 0.53 -8.72 -2.49
N ILE A 129 0.42 -7.41 -2.62
CA ILE A 129 -0.50 -6.72 -3.52
C ILE A 129 0.29 -6.39 -4.80
N SER A 130 -0.26 -6.67 -5.99
CA SER A 130 0.37 -6.24 -7.25
C SER A 130 -0.20 -4.88 -7.69
N MET A 131 0.68 -3.99 -8.15
CA MET A 131 0.32 -2.71 -8.77
C MET A 131 1.01 -2.60 -10.13
N MET A 132 0.29 -2.15 -11.17
CA MET A 132 0.81 -1.95 -12.51
C MET A 132 0.14 -0.74 -13.15
N SER A 133 0.90 0.31 -13.46
CA SER A 133 0.41 1.43 -14.27
C SER A 133 0.38 1.04 -15.75
N ILE A 134 -0.65 1.47 -16.46
CA ILE A 134 -0.77 1.28 -17.90
C ILE A 134 -0.38 2.61 -18.56
N PRO A 135 0.66 2.64 -19.42
CA PRO A 135 1.09 3.88 -20.06
C PRO A 135 -0.07 4.52 -20.86
N ARG A 136 -0.44 5.74 -20.49
CA ARG A 136 -1.55 6.47 -21.15
C ARG A 136 -1.28 6.76 -22.62
N GLU A 137 0.00 6.85 -23.01
CA GLU A 137 0.46 7.03 -24.37
C GLU A 137 0.57 5.74 -25.17
N LEU A 138 0.17 4.58 -24.61
CA LEU A 138 0.21 3.30 -25.31
C LEU A 138 -0.63 3.36 -26.58
N ALA A 139 -0.02 3.02 -27.71
CA ALA A 139 -0.71 2.92 -29.01
C ALA A 139 -1.66 1.72 -28.99
N VAL A 140 -2.95 1.99 -29.13
CA VAL A 140 -3.99 0.96 -29.09
C VAL A 140 -5.07 1.23 -30.14
N THR A 141 -5.72 0.18 -30.60
CA THR A 141 -6.92 0.32 -31.43
C THR A 141 -8.13 0.61 -30.53
N ILE A 142 -8.69 1.80 -30.66
CA ILE A 142 -9.89 2.26 -29.97
C ILE A 142 -11.10 1.93 -30.83
N HIS A 143 -12.16 1.41 -30.21
CA HIS A 143 -13.44 1.11 -30.85
C HIS A 143 -14.51 2.03 -30.25
N PRO A 144 -14.64 3.27 -30.76
CA PRO A 144 -15.63 4.19 -30.23
C PRO A 144 -17.04 3.81 -30.65
N PRO A 145 -18.07 4.17 -29.87
CA PRO A 145 -19.46 3.96 -30.26
C PRO A 145 -19.76 4.70 -31.58
N HIS A 146 -20.45 4.03 -32.51
CA HIS A 146 -20.91 4.61 -33.77
C HIS A 146 -19.83 5.21 -34.67
N LYS A 147 -18.55 4.80 -34.52
CA LYS A 147 -17.43 5.22 -35.36
C LYS A 147 -16.55 4.03 -35.73
N LEU A 148 -15.80 4.16 -36.82
CA LEU A 148 -14.84 3.14 -37.22
C LEU A 148 -13.69 3.06 -36.17
N PRO A 149 -13.14 1.87 -35.93
CA PRO A 149 -11.97 1.70 -35.10
C PRO A 149 -10.77 2.48 -35.68
N TYR A 150 -9.98 3.04 -34.79
CA TYR A 150 -8.76 3.76 -35.15
C TYR A 150 -7.67 3.60 -34.10
N THR A 151 -6.41 3.79 -34.49
CA THR A 151 -5.26 3.69 -33.59
C THR A 151 -4.93 5.06 -33.02
N ASN A 152 -4.83 5.14 -31.68
CA ASN A 152 -4.42 6.35 -30.97
C ASN A 152 -3.87 5.97 -29.58
N ARG A 153 -3.48 6.98 -28.79
CA ARG A 153 -3.10 6.83 -27.38
C ARG A 153 -4.27 6.26 -26.59
N LEU A 154 -3.98 5.36 -25.64
CA LEU A 154 -4.98 4.71 -24.79
C LEU A 154 -5.87 5.73 -24.05
N ASN A 155 -5.27 6.82 -23.53
CA ASN A 155 -6.01 7.87 -22.81
C ASN A 155 -7.12 8.52 -23.64
N SER A 156 -6.97 8.55 -24.97
CA SER A 156 -8.00 9.07 -25.89
C SER A 156 -9.27 8.24 -25.90
N ALA A 157 -9.24 6.98 -25.46
CA ALA A 157 -10.45 6.16 -25.33
C ALA A 157 -11.44 6.76 -24.30
N TYR A 158 -10.94 7.49 -23.30
CA TYR A 158 -11.77 8.13 -22.28
C TYR A 158 -12.65 9.26 -22.83
N THR A 159 -12.27 9.88 -23.94
CA THR A 159 -13.10 10.92 -24.60
C THR A 159 -14.46 10.40 -25.05
N TYR A 160 -14.60 9.09 -25.20
CA TYR A 160 -15.84 8.38 -25.52
C TYR A 160 -16.50 7.76 -24.28
N GLY A 161 -16.04 8.15 -23.09
CA GLY A 161 -16.52 7.68 -21.80
C GLY A 161 -15.73 6.52 -21.21
N ILE A 162 -15.94 6.32 -19.92
CA ILE A 162 -15.25 5.29 -19.14
C ILE A 162 -15.46 3.88 -19.69
N GLY A 163 -16.64 3.56 -20.25
CA GLY A 163 -16.93 2.26 -20.84
C GLY A 163 -16.04 1.93 -22.04
N THR A 164 -15.75 2.92 -22.89
CA THR A 164 -14.83 2.75 -24.03
C THR A 164 -13.39 2.53 -23.54
N LEU A 165 -12.96 3.23 -22.50
CA LEU A 165 -11.66 3.02 -21.89
C LEU A 165 -11.52 1.60 -21.32
N VAL A 166 -12.47 1.19 -20.47
CA VAL A 166 -12.45 -0.14 -19.82
C VAL A 166 -12.47 -1.26 -20.86
N SER A 167 -13.35 -1.17 -21.87
CA SER A 167 -13.40 -2.18 -22.94
C SER A 167 -12.11 -2.24 -23.76
N THR A 168 -11.45 -1.09 -23.98
CA THR A 168 -10.16 -1.03 -24.68
C THR A 168 -9.06 -1.68 -23.83
N ILE A 169 -8.97 -1.36 -22.53
CA ILE A 169 -8.02 -1.96 -21.59
C ILE A 169 -8.21 -3.49 -21.53
N LYS A 170 -9.43 -3.96 -21.33
CA LYS A 170 -9.74 -5.41 -21.28
C LYS A 170 -9.34 -6.13 -22.58
N ARG A 171 -9.56 -5.52 -23.71
CA ARG A 171 -9.19 -6.10 -25.03
C ARG A 171 -7.68 -6.17 -25.20
N VAL A 172 -6.96 -5.10 -24.85
CA VAL A 172 -5.51 -5.00 -25.01
C VAL A 172 -4.79 -5.93 -24.05
N LEU A 173 -5.18 -5.92 -22.77
CA LEU A 173 -4.52 -6.70 -21.72
C LEU A 173 -5.05 -8.14 -21.63
N ARG A 174 -6.21 -8.43 -22.17
CA ARG A 174 -6.94 -9.72 -22.00
C ARG A 174 -7.08 -10.05 -20.51
N LEU A 175 -7.41 -9.05 -19.72
CA LEU A 175 -7.50 -9.10 -18.26
C LEU A 175 -8.90 -8.70 -17.82
N ASP A 176 -9.45 -9.44 -16.86
CA ASP A 176 -10.69 -9.08 -16.21
C ASP A 176 -10.48 -7.97 -15.18
N VAL A 177 -11.43 -7.03 -15.16
CA VAL A 177 -11.51 -5.94 -14.18
C VAL A 177 -12.78 -6.15 -13.38
N ASN A 178 -12.67 -6.10 -12.06
CA ASN A 178 -13.77 -6.33 -11.13
C ASN A 178 -14.40 -5.02 -10.67
N HIS A 179 -13.58 -4.00 -10.37
CA HIS A 179 -14.04 -2.69 -9.95
C HIS A 179 -13.30 -1.58 -10.67
N VAL A 180 -13.99 -0.46 -10.87
CA VAL A 180 -13.44 0.77 -11.47
C VAL A 180 -13.70 1.94 -10.55
N ILE A 181 -12.64 2.67 -10.22
CA ILE A 181 -12.66 3.84 -9.37
C ILE A 181 -12.10 5.01 -10.16
N VAL A 182 -12.88 6.06 -10.33
CA VAL A 182 -12.49 7.27 -11.07
C VAL A 182 -12.38 8.45 -10.13
N THR A 183 -11.31 9.20 -10.23
CA THR A 183 -11.16 10.50 -9.56
C THR A 183 -10.80 11.60 -10.55
N THR A 184 -11.09 12.85 -10.18
CA THR A 184 -10.66 14.03 -10.95
C THR A 184 -9.55 14.76 -10.18
N PHE A 185 -8.75 15.56 -10.87
CA PHE A 185 -7.70 16.36 -10.24
C PHE A 185 -8.20 17.20 -9.06
N GLY A 186 -9.37 17.86 -9.20
CA GLY A 186 -9.96 18.66 -8.13
C GLY A 186 -10.41 17.83 -6.93
N LYS A 187 -10.93 16.64 -7.17
CA LYS A 187 -11.33 15.70 -6.11
C LYS A 187 -10.10 15.10 -5.42
N PHE A 188 -9.06 14.74 -6.19
CA PHE A 188 -7.78 14.26 -5.67
C PHE A 188 -7.15 15.28 -4.71
N LYS A 189 -7.03 16.55 -5.14
CA LYS A 189 -6.48 17.62 -4.29
C LYS A 189 -7.22 17.71 -2.95
N ARG A 190 -8.54 17.78 -3.00
CA ARG A 190 -9.36 17.86 -1.77
C ARG A 190 -9.18 16.65 -0.87
N ALA A 191 -9.12 15.44 -1.44
CA ALA A 191 -8.90 14.22 -0.66
C ALA A 191 -7.55 14.24 0.08
N VAL A 192 -6.48 14.69 -0.57
CA VAL A 192 -5.16 14.80 0.05
C VAL A 192 -5.16 15.86 1.16
N ASP A 193 -5.81 17.01 0.95
CA ASP A 193 -5.93 18.05 1.97
C ASP A 193 -6.73 17.57 3.18
N GLU A 194 -7.86 16.91 2.97
CA GLU A 194 -8.70 16.36 4.02
C GLU A 194 -8.02 15.21 4.80
N MET A 195 -7.15 14.43 4.16
CA MET A 195 -6.30 13.46 4.85
C MET A 195 -5.22 14.10 5.73
N GLY A 196 -4.87 15.36 5.51
CA GLY A 196 -3.83 16.07 6.26
C GLY A 196 -2.45 16.02 5.63
N CYS A 197 -2.38 16.04 4.30
CA CYS A 197 -1.19 15.96 3.45
C CYS A 197 -0.46 14.60 3.52
N VAL A 198 0.36 14.31 2.54
CA VAL A 198 1.13 13.06 2.45
C VAL A 198 2.62 13.39 2.50
N TYR A 199 3.34 12.83 3.48
CA TYR A 199 4.80 12.94 3.49
C TYR A 199 5.39 12.05 2.42
N SER A 200 6.02 12.65 1.41
CA SER A 200 6.65 11.94 0.31
C SER A 200 8.05 12.49 0.05
N SER A 201 8.91 11.69 -0.56
CA SER A 201 10.25 12.11 -0.94
C SER A 201 10.25 12.46 -2.42
N VAL A 202 10.36 13.74 -2.69
CA VAL A 202 10.52 14.30 -4.04
C VAL A 202 11.97 14.04 -4.46
N ASP A 203 12.17 13.32 -5.56
CA ASP A 203 13.47 12.80 -5.97
C ASP A 203 14.36 13.84 -6.64
N GLN A 204 13.76 14.82 -7.32
CA GLN A 204 14.43 15.95 -7.99
C GLN A 204 13.56 17.19 -7.91
N ARG A 205 14.08 18.34 -8.36
CA ARG A 205 13.28 19.55 -8.54
C ARG A 205 12.32 19.39 -9.72
N TYR A 206 11.04 19.64 -9.49
CA TYR A 206 10.01 19.70 -10.51
C TYR A 206 9.59 21.15 -10.73
N TYR A 207 9.87 21.66 -11.93
CA TYR A 207 9.61 23.06 -12.26
C TYR A 207 8.99 23.20 -13.64
N HIS A 208 7.90 23.93 -13.72
CA HIS A 208 7.27 24.34 -14.97
C HIS A 208 6.53 25.66 -14.79
N VAL A 209 6.73 26.57 -15.72
CA VAL A 209 5.95 27.81 -15.85
C VAL A 209 5.38 27.91 -17.25
N ASN A 210 4.15 28.38 -17.34
CA ASN A 210 3.50 28.63 -18.61
C ASN A 210 4.12 29.83 -19.29
N VAL A 211 4.69 29.66 -20.48
CA VAL A 211 5.22 30.72 -21.31
C VAL A 211 4.35 30.90 -22.57
N PRO A 212 4.17 32.14 -23.07
CA PRO A 212 3.41 32.37 -24.28
C PRO A 212 3.99 31.60 -25.48
N GLY A 213 3.12 30.83 -26.17
CA GLY A 213 3.51 29.97 -27.29
C GLY A 213 4.12 28.62 -26.94
N GLY A 214 4.35 28.35 -25.65
CA GLY A 214 4.77 27.05 -25.15
C GLY A 214 3.61 26.14 -24.75
N GLU A 215 3.95 24.95 -24.22
CA GLU A 215 2.93 24.06 -23.65
C GLU A 215 2.28 24.72 -22.42
N GLN A 216 0.97 24.76 -22.43
CA GLN A 216 0.18 25.33 -21.34
C GLN A 216 -0.41 24.19 -20.51
N TYR A 217 0.01 24.05 -19.25
CA TYR A 217 -0.58 23.15 -18.27
C TYR A 217 -0.35 23.69 -16.85
N GLN A 218 -0.52 22.87 -15.83
CA GLN A 218 -0.34 23.29 -14.44
C GLN A 218 1.09 23.84 -14.22
N GLU A 219 1.18 25.03 -13.64
CA GLU A 219 2.47 25.54 -13.14
C GLU A 219 2.92 24.67 -11.97
N ILE A 220 4.21 24.33 -11.96
CA ILE A 220 4.80 23.42 -10.99
C ILE A 220 6.07 24.06 -10.44
N ASN A 221 6.19 24.06 -9.12
CA ASN A 221 7.40 24.51 -8.44
C ASN A 221 7.60 23.71 -7.16
N LEU A 222 8.11 22.49 -7.30
CA LEU A 222 8.30 21.56 -6.22
C LEU A 222 9.79 21.27 -6.02
N GLU A 223 10.30 21.63 -4.85
CA GLU A 223 11.69 21.40 -4.48
C GLU A 223 11.91 19.92 -4.10
N PRO A 224 13.13 19.37 -4.27
CA PRO A 224 13.44 18.00 -3.88
C PRO A 224 13.50 17.81 -2.38
N GLY A 225 13.39 16.55 -1.93
CA GLY A 225 13.53 16.15 -0.54
C GLY A 225 12.24 15.63 0.08
N TYR A 226 12.35 15.18 1.33
CA TYR A 226 11.24 14.62 2.07
C TYR A 226 10.36 15.72 2.63
N GLN A 227 9.12 15.82 2.20
CA GLN A 227 8.22 16.90 2.54
C GLN A 227 6.75 16.46 2.61
N ALA A 228 5.91 17.26 3.26
CA ALA A 228 4.47 17.06 3.29
C ALA A 228 3.84 17.67 2.04
N LEU A 229 3.31 16.84 1.15
CA LEU A 229 2.61 17.25 -0.06
C LEU A 229 1.11 17.36 0.26
N CYS A 230 0.59 18.59 0.26
CA CYS A 230 -0.83 18.85 0.34
C CYS A 230 -1.45 18.83 -1.06
N GLY A 231 -2.76 19.00 -1.18
CA GLY A 231 -3.50 18.73 -2.40
C GLY A 231 -2.90 19.27 -3.69
N GLU A 232 -2.53 20.57 -3.73
CA GLU A 232 -1.91 21.16 -4.92
C GLU A 232 -0.54 20.54 -5.19
N GLN A 233 0.33 20.50 -4.18
CA GLN A 233 1.69 19.96 -4.31
C GLN A 233 1.69 18.45 -4.65
N ALA A 234 0.73 17.71 -4.08
CA ALA A 234 0.54 16.31 -4.43
C ALA A 234 0.15 16.16 -5.91
N LEU A 235 -0.73 17.02 -6.42
CA LEU A 235 -1.09 17.02 -7.84
C LEU A 235 0.07 17.43 -8.72
N GLU A 236 0.83 18.47 -8.34
CA GLU A 236 2.07 18.87 -9.04
C GLU A 236 3.03 17.69 -9.15
N TYR A 237 3.25 16.97 -8.05
CA TYR A 237 4.15 15.82 -7.99
C TYR A 237 3.72 14.70 -8.93
N VAL A 238 2.48 14.27 -8.89
CA VAL A 238 2.00 13.15 -9.71
C VAL A 238 1.73 13.54 -11.18
N SER A 239 1.54 14.83 -11.49
CA SER A 239 1.21 15.27 -12.85
C SER A 239 2.40 15.74 -13.68
N TYR A 240 3.59 15.92 -13.09
CA TYR A 240 4.79 16.39 -13.80
C TYR A 240 5.24 15.45 -14.93
N ARG A 241 5.71 16.00 -16.07
CA ARG A 241 5.98 15.21 -17.27
C ARG A 241 7.01 15.80 -18.26
N HIS A 242 7.89 16.72 -17.84
CA HIS A 242 8.81 17.37 -18.82
C HIS A 242 10.14 16.66 -19.00
N THR A 243 10.82 16.32 -17.93
CA THR A 243 12.20 15.81 -17.96
C THR A 243 12.30 14.34 -17.66
N ASP A 244 11.18 13.64 -17.64
CA ASP A 244 11.10 12.22 -17.32
C ASP A 244 10.35 11.41 -18.40
N THR A 245 10.51 10.10 -18.34
CA THR A 245 9.78 9.17 -19.18
C THR A 245 8.41 8.84 -18.56
N SER A 246 7.50 8.29 -19.35
CA SER A 246 6.22 7.78 -18.82
C SER A 246 6.41 6.74 -17.73
N LEU A 247 7.46 5.90 -17.82
CA LEU A 247 7.76 4.90 -16.79
C LEU A 247 8.19 5.53 -15.45
N VAL A 248 8.96 6.61 -15.48
CA VAL A 248 9.36 7.34 -14.26
C VAL A 248 8.15 8.00 -13.62
N ARG A 249 7.27 8.61 -14.42
CA ARG A 249 6.01 9.17 -13.90
C ARG A 249 5.15 8.10 -13.26
N ASP A 250 4.90 6.99 -13.95
CA ASP A 250 4.10 5.89 -13.44
C ASP A 250 4.69 5.32 -12.11
N ALA A 251 6.02 5.25 -12.00
CA ALA A 251 6.69 4.87 -10.77
C ALA A 251 6.51 5.90 -9.64
N ARG A 252 6.47 7.21 -9.98
CA ARG A 252 6.20 8.30 -9.04
C ARG A 252 4.79 8.22 -8.47
N ASP A 253 3.81 7.99 -9.33
CA ASP A 253 2.41 7.86 -8.93
C ASP A 253 2.20 6.65 -8.00
N GLN A 254 2.83 5.53 -8.33
CA GLN A 254 2.85 4.34 -7.47
C GLN A 254 3.56 4.61 -6.13
N SER A 255 4.71 5.32 -6.15
CA SER A 255 5.44 5.68 -4.92
C SER A 255 4.60 6.57 -4.01
N PHE A 256 3.88 7.55 -4.57
CA PHE A 256 2.96 8.40 -3.80
C PHE A 256 1.85 7.59 -3.12
N LEU A 257 1.23 6.65 -3.82
CA LEU A 257 0.22 5.75 -3.24
C LEU A 257 0.79 4.83 -2.16
N LEU A 258 2.04 4.38 -2.30
CA LEU A 258 2.74 3.64 -1.26
C LEU A 258 2.96 4.47 0.00
N ASP A 259 3.30 5.75 -0.17
CA ASP A 259 3.47 6.69 0.94
C ASP A 259 2.12 6.95 1.64
N VAL A 260 1.01 7.10 0.90
CA VAL A 260 -0.36 7.13 1.46
C VAL A 260 -0.63 5.86 2.26
N LYS A 261 -0.39 4.68 1.70
CA LYS A 261 -0.60 3.40 2.39
C LYS A 261 0.24 3.30 3.67
N LYS A 262 1.51 3.68 3.66
CA LYS A 262 2.40 3.62 4.83
C LYS A 262 1.93 4.54 5.96
N GLN A 263 1.42 5.72 5.62
CA GLN A 263 1.03 6.73 6.60
C GLN A 263 -0.37 6.50 7.15
N TYR A 264 -1.32 6.18 6.31
CA TYR A 264 -2.74 6.12 6.65
C TYR A 264 -3.29 4.70 6.74
N GLY A 265 -2.63 3.71 6.14
CA GLY A 265 -3.06 2.32 6.17
C GLY A 265 -3.37 1.77 7.58
N PRO A 266 -2.51 1.99 8.59
CA PRO A 266 -2.80 1.57 9.96
C PRO A 266 -4.03 2.25 10.59
N THR A 267 -4.30 3.51 10.21
CA THR A 267 -5.43 4.28 10.73
C THR A 267 -6.73 4.05 9.96
N LEU A 268 -6.65 3.58 8.72
CA LEU A 268 -7.82 3.19 7.93
C LEU A 268 -8.68 2.13 8.63
N VAL A 269 -8.02 1.15 9.25
CA VAL A 269 -8.72 0.05 9.96
C VAL A 269 -9.34 0.54 11.26
N SER A 270 -8.74 1.54 11.93
CA SER A 270 -9.20 2.06 13.22
C SER A 270 -10.17 3.25 13.11
N ASN A 271 -10.22 3.92 11.96
CA ASN A 271 -11.04 5.12 11.74
C ASN A 271 -11.72 5.11 10.36
N VAL A 272 -12.50 4.06 10.12
CA VAL A 272 -13.24 3.90 8.85
C VAL A 272 -14.14 5.11 8.59
N GLY A 273 -14.88 5.62 9.60
CA GLY A 273 -15.84 6.70 9.44
C GLY A 273 -15.28 8.06 8.99
N GLY A 274 -14.01 8.35 9.31
CA GLY A 274 -13.33 9.54 8.81
C GLY A 274 -12.98 9.45 7.32
N PHE A 275 -12.60 8.27 6.87
CA PHE A 275 -12.23 8.03 5.48
C PHE A 275 -13.42 7.88 4.53
N GLU A 276 -14.56 7.39 5.00
CA GLU A 276 -15.79 7.25 4.20
C GLU A 276 -16.16 8.56 3.50
N ARG A 277 -16.19 9.66 4.26
CA ARG A 277 -16.54 10.97 3.71
C ARG A 277 -15.55 11.45 2.67
N ILE A 278 -14.23 11.29 2.95
CA ILE A 278 -13.15 11.69 2.04
C ILE A 278 -13.26 10.90 0.74
N PHE A 279 -13.33 9.58 0.84
CA PHE A 279 -13.39 8.71 -0.33
C PHE A 279 -14.70 8.88 -1.11
N GLY A 280 -15.85 8.93 -0.43
CA GLY A 280 -17.14 9.09 -1.08
C GLY A 280 -17.23 10.36 -1.93
N GLN A 281 -16.64 11.45 -1.47
CA GLN A 281 -16.59 12.71 -2.22
C GLN A 281 -15.50 12.72 -3.29
N ALA A 282 -14.39 12.01 -3.06
CA ALA A 282 -13.21 12.03 -3.92
C ALA A 282 -13.35 11.15 -5.16
N VAL A 283 -14.17 10.10 -5.12
CA VAL A 283 -14.22 9.11 -6.18
C VAL A 283 -15.62 8.94 -6.77
N GLN A 284 -15.66 8.37 -7.97
CA GLN A 284 -16.86 7.82 -8.59
C GLN A 284 -16.57 6.34 -8.88
N THR A 285 -17.48 5.45 -8.52
CA THR A 285 -17.25 4.01 -8.58
C THR A 285 -18.27 3.30 -9.46
N ASP A 286 -17.98 2.07 -9.83
CA ASP A 286 -18.94 1.21 -10.51
C ASP A 286 -20.12 0.83 -9.59
N ARG A 287 -21.17 0.27 -10.18
CA ARG A 287 -22.40 -0.10 -9.48
C ARG A 287 -22.18 -1.20 -8.43
N GLY A 288 -21.18 -2.06 -8.60
CA GLY A 288 -20.84 -3.13 -7.65
C GLY A 288 -20.49 -2.55 -6.28
N LEU A 289 -19.67 -1.51 -6.23
CA LEU A 289 -19.28 -0.85 -4.98
C LEU A 289 -20.43 -0.05 -4.31
N HIS A 290 -21.59 0.07 -4.95
CA HIS A 290 -22.82 0.57 -4.33
C HIS A 290 -23.67 -0.57 -3.72
N SER A 291 -23.23 -1.83 -3.86
CA SER A 291 -23.81 -3.01 -3.21
C SER A 291 -23.08 -3.31 -1.91
N SER A 292 -23.82 -3.51 -0.82
CA SER A 292 -23.22 -3.87 0.47
C SER A 292 -22.45 -5.20 0.42
N THR A 293 -22.87 -6.15 -0.42
CA THR A 293 -22.23 -7.46 -0.55
C THR A 293 -20.86 -7.36 -1.22
N GLU A 294 -20.77 -6.69 -2.37
CA GLU A 294 -19.49 -6.52 -3.08
C GLU A 294 -18.54 -5.62 -2.29
N LEU A 295 -19.07 -4.57 -1.66
CA LEU A 295 -18.28 -3.69 -0.80
C LEU A 295 -17.71 -4.44 0.41
N LEU A 296 -18.49 -5.32 1.06
CA LEU A 296 -18.00 -6.18 2.14
C LEU A 296 -16.90 -7.13 1.64
N ASN A 297 -17.05 -7.70 0.45
CA ASN A 297 -16.04 -8.55 -0.15
C ASN A 297 -14.73 -7.80 -0.36
N LEU A 298 -14.79 -6.64 -1.00
CA LEU A 298 -13.62 -5.78 -1.23
C LEU A 298 -12.96 -5.35 0.10
N ILE A 299 -13.75 -4.92 1.10
CA ILE A 299 -13.22 -4.55 2.43
C ILE A 299 -12.54 -5.76 3.10
N GLY A 300 -13.15 -6.93 3.05
CA GLY A 300 -12.55 -8.17 3.58
C GLY A 300 -11.21 -8.48 2.93
N THR A 301 -11.13 -8.35 1.60
CA THR A 301 -9.91 -8.55 0.82
C THR A 301 -8.86 -7.46 1.12
N LEU A 302 -9.27 -6.20 1.28
CA LEU A 302 -8.38 -5.10 1.68
C LEU A 302 -7.82 -5.30 3.10
N ILE A 303 -8.64 -5.67 4.08
CA ILE A 303 -8.21 -5.93 5.46
C ILE A 303 -7.21 -7.09 5.48
N SER A 304 -7.50 -8.19 4.79
CA SER A 304 -6.58 -9.34 4.71
C SER A 304 -5.25 -8.98 4.02
N SER A 305 -5.26 -7.95 3.19
CA SER A 305 -4.11 -7.47 2.41
C SER A 305 -3.40 -6.27 3.06
N ALA A 306 -3.94 -5.67 4.12
CA ALA A 306 -3.44 -4.40 4.68
C ALA A 306 -1.97 -4.47 5.14
N GLY A 307 -1.55 -5.60 5.72
CA GLY A 307 -0.17 -5.86 6.15
C GLY A 307 0.77 -6.35 5.05
N LEU A 308 0.28 -6.59 3.83
CA LEU A 308 1.08 -7.13 2.76
C LEU A 308 1.95 -6.06 2.11
N THR A 309 3.12 -6.48 1.61
CA THR A 309 3.96 -5.62 0.78
C THR A 309 3.28 -5.34 -0.56
N VAL A 310 3.48 -4.14 -1.08
CA VAL A 310 3.04 -3.81 -2.43
C VAL A 310 4.18 -4.08 -3.39
N ARG A 311 3.86 -4.75 -4.48
CA ARG A 311 4.77 -5.06 -5.56
C ARG A 311 4.43 -4.23 -6.78
N GLN A 312 5.32 -3.35 -7.15
CA GLN A 312 5.25 -2.60 -8.40
C GLN A 312 5.67 -3.50 -9.56
N VAL A 313 4.83 -3.56 -10.58
CA VAL A 313 5.08 -4.32 -11.81
C VAL A 313 5.26 -3.32 -12.95
N PRO A 314 6.46 -3.21 -13.54
CA PRO A 314 6.67 -2.32 -14.67
C PRO A 314 5.93 -2.85 -15.90
N PHE A 315 5.25 -1.97 -16.61
CA PHE A 315 4.66 -2.28 -17.90
C PHE A 315 5.76 -2.24 -18.97
N GLN A 316 5.92 -3.34 -19.70
CA GLN A 316 6.94 -3.41 -20.75
C GLN A 316 6.45 -2.70 -22.02
N ALA A 317 7.11 -1.60 -22.39
CA ALA A 317 6.81 -0.82 -23.57
C ALA A 317 8.07 -0.25 -24.20
N ASN A 318 8.00 0.02 -25.50
CA ASN A 318 9.05 0.70 -26.26
C ASN A 318 8.79 2.21 -26.23
N LEU A 319 9.60 2.94 -25.49
CA LEU A 319 9.45 4.40 -25.31
C LEU A 319 9.77 5.18 -26.60
N PHE A 320 10.67 4.65 -27.42
CA PHE A 320 11.12 5.25 -28.67
C PHE A 320 10.93 4.24 -29.80
N PRO A 321 9.67 4.02 -30.27
CA PRO A 321 9.44 3.05 -31.32
C PRO A 321 10.12 3.46 -32.62
N ALA A 322 10.82 2.54 -33.28
CA ALA A 322 11.32 2.74 -34.62
C ALA A 322 10.15 2.82 -35.59
N GLY A 323 10.04 3.94 -36.32
CA GLY A 323 8.98 4.19 -37.30
C GLY A 323 8.00 5.28 -36.86
N VAL A 324 7.27 5.80 -37.84
CA VAL A 324 6.32 6.91 -37.62
C VAL A 324 5.05 6.35 -37.04
N VAL A 325 4.88 6.46 -35.73
CA VAL A 325 3.57 6.33 -35.10
C VAL A 325 2.95 7.73 -35.08
N SER A 326 1.90 7.94 -35.82
CA SER A 326 1.26 9.25 -36.05
C SER A 326 0.77 9.96 -34.78
N CYS A 327 0.74 9.24 -33.66
CA CYS A 327 0.20 9.74 -32.38
C CYS A 327 1.26 10.15 -31.35
N SER A 328 2.55 10.14 -31.65
CA SER A 328 3.62 10.28 -30.61
C SER A 328 3.39 9.32 -29.44
N CYS A 329 3.17 8.06 -29.74
CA CYS A 329 2.79 7.02 -28.80
C CYS A 329 4.00 6.18 -28.37
N VAL A 330 3.90 5.53 -27.22
CA VAL A 330 4.71 4.36 -26.89
C VAL A 330 4.05 3.09 -27.45
N THR A 331 4.85 2.10 -27.80
CA THR A 331 4.35 0.84 -28.37
C THR A 331 4.71 -0.34 -27.47
N ALA A 332 3.88 -1.37 -27.50
CA ALA A 332 4.20 -2.65 -26.87
C ALA A 332 3.81 -3.79 -27.79
N THR A 333 4.67 -4.78 -27.92
CA THR A 333 4.34 -6.02 -28.64
C THR A 333 3.36 -6.87 -27.84
N PRO A 334 2.57 -7.75 -28.47
CA PRO A 334 1.70 -8.68 -27.76
C PRO A 334 2.45 -9.52 -26.71
N ALA A 335 3.72 -9.87 -26.95
CA ALA A 335 4.56 -10.60 -26.00
C ALA A 335 4.91 -9.74 -24.78
N GLN A 336 5.26 -8.46 -24.95
CA GLN A 336 5.53 -7.53 -23.86
C GLN A 336 4.29 -7.29 -23.01
N ILE A 337 3.12 -7.11 -23.64
CA ILE A 337 1.85 -6.97 -22.94
C ILE A 337 1.56 -8.24 -22.11
N ALA A 338 1.67 -9.42 -22.73
CA ALA A 338 1.43 -10.69 -22.05
C ALA A 338 2.39 -10.92 -20.89
N ALA A 339 3.68 -10.57 -21.04
CA ALA A 339 4.67 -10.65 -19.98
C ALA A 339 4.34 -9.71 -18.81
N SER A 340 3.91 -8.47 -19.09
CA SER A 340 3.49 -7.51 -18.07
C SER A 340 2.26 -8.00 -17.30
N VAL A 341 1.25 -8.48 -18.00
CA VAL A 341 0.02 -9.05 -17.39
C VAL A 341 0.35 -10.31 -16.58
N HIS A 342 1.19 -11.20 -17.11
CA HIS A 342 1.62 -12.39 -16.37
C HIS A 342 2.35 -12.01 -15.08
N ALA A 343 3.30 -11.07 -15.14
CA ALA A 343 4.00 -10.56 -13.96
C ALA A 343 3.04 -9.93 -12.95
N PHE A 344 2.01 -9.24 -13.41
CA PHE A 344 0.97 -8.65 -12.57
C PHE A 344 0.10 -9.70 -11.86
N LEU A 345 -0.32 -10.75 -12.57
CA LEU A 345 -1.19 -11.80 -12.05
C LEU A 345 -0.48 -12.82 -11.16
N VAL A 346 0.64 -13.32 -11.62
CA VAL A 346 1.33 -14.46 -10.98
C VAL A 346 2.45 -13.99 -10.06
N GLY A 347 3.00 -12.82 -10.32
CA GLY A 347 4.23 -12.37 -9.70
C GLY A 347 5.44 -13.05 -10.36
N GLY A 348 6.61 -12.36 -10.39
CA GLY A 348 7.88 -13.04 -10.66
C GLY A 348 8.25 -13.96 -9.50
N SER A 349 9.27 -14.77 -9.63
CA SER A 349 9.76 -15.68 -8.61
C SER A 349 9.77 -15.03 -7.22
N PRO A 350 9.28 -15.71 -6.17
CA PRO A 350 9.34 -15.19 -4.80
C PRO A 350 10.78 -14.80 -4.48
N PRO A 351 11.01 -13.74 -3.68
CA PRO A 351 12.35 -13.41 -3.24
C PRO A 351 12.94 -14.66 -2.59
N ALA A 352 14.12 -15.05 -3.04
CA ALA A 352 14.84 -16.17 -2.45
C ALA A 352 14.85 -16.00 -0.93
N LYS A 353 14.42 -17.02 -0.18
CA LYS A 353 14.46 -17.00 1.28
C LYS A 353 15.86 -16.57 1.69
N ARG A 354 16.00 -15.38 2.26
CA ARG A 354 17.28 -14.85 2.68
C ARG A 354 17.79 -15.71 3.83
N SER A 355 18.87 -16.43 3.58
CA SER A 355 19.55 -17.18 4.62
C SER A 355 20.10 -16.19 5.67
N THR A 356 19.95 -16.55 6.94
CA THR A 356 20.44 -15.80 8.10
C THR A 356 21.98 -15.83 8.27
N ALA A 357 22.73 -16.07 7.20
CA ALA A 357 24.18 -16.13 7.19
C ALA A 357 24.83 -14.73 7.22
N ALA A 358 24.51 -13.93 8.25
CA ALA A 358 25.04 -12.58 8.39
C ALA A 358 26.56 -12.51 8.72
N ALA A 359 27.15 -13.59 9.19
CA ALA A 359 28.57 -13.58 9.63
C ALA A 359 29.59 -13.86 8.51
N ALA A 360 29.23 -14.61 7.46
CA ALA A 360 30.13 -14.92 6.34
C ALA A 360 30.29 -13.78 5.33
N HIS A 361 29.39 -12.78 5.36
CA HIS A 361 29.32 -11.73 4.35
C HIS A 361 30.32 -10.56 4.53
N ALA A 362 30.91 -10.37 5.73
CA ALA A 362 31.78 -9.23 5.98
C ALA A 362 33.12 -9.28 5.19
N VAL A 363 33.67 -10.47 4.98
CA VAL A 363 34.93 -10.66 4.22
C VAL A 363 34.67 -10.63 2.71
N GLN A 364 33.54 -11.18 2.27
CA GLN A 364 33.16 -11.22 0.85
C GLN A 364 32.72 -9.83 0.35
N ARG A 365 32.19 -8.95 1.23
CA ARG A 365 31.74 -7.58 0.90
C ARG A 365 32.86 -6.64 0.45
N ARG A 366 34.04 -6.66 1.08
CA ARG A 366 35.16 -5.81 0.67
C ARG A 366 35.57 -6.04 -0.78
N ASN A 367 35.53 -7.28 -1.24
CA ASN A 367 35.86 -7.63 -2.63
C ASN A 367 34.72 -7.28 -3.61
N VAL A 368 33.45 -7.31 -3.17
CA VAL A 368 32.29 -6.94 -3.99
C VAL A 368 32.22 -5.42 -4.21
N VAL A 369 32.45 -4.61 -3.15
CA VAL A 369 32.46 -3.13 -3.26
C VAL A 369 33.55 -2.64 -4.23
N ALA A 370 34.71 -3.32 -4.27
CA ALA A 370 35.80 -2.98 -5.20
C ALA A 370 35.46 -3.17 -6.69
N HIS A 371 34.39 -3.91 -7.01
CA HIS A 371 33.95 -4.19 -8.38
C HIS A 371 32.64 -3.49 -8.78
N LEU A 372 32.03 -2.70 -7.85
CA LEU A 372 30.86 -1.92 -8.17
C LEU A 372 31.20 -0.74 -9.08
N PRO A 373 30.29 -0.32 -9.98
CA PRO A 373 30.50 0.82 -10.88
C PRO A 373 30.37 2.16 -10.13
N LEU A 374 31.04 2.27 -8.99
CA LEU A 374 31.10 3.49 -8.18
C LEU A 374 32.36 4.29 -8.51
N VAL A 375 32.25 5.61 -8.43
CA VAL A 375 33.36 6.54 -8.59
C VAL A 375 33.50 7.41 -7.34
N PRO A 376 34.74 7.81 -6.96
CA PRO A 376 34.95 8.75 -5.87
C PRO A 376 34.27 10.08 -6.12
N THR A 377 33.80 10.71 -5.06
CA THR A 377 33.29 12.08 -5.06
C THR A 377 34.43 13.06 -5.30
N GLY A 378 34.23 14.05 -6.18
CA GLY A 378 35.22 15.04 -6.53
C GLY A 378 35.47 16.08 -5.40
N PRO A 379 36.64 16.78 -5.42
CA PRO A 379 36.98 17.78 -4.43
C PRO A 379 36.02 19.00 -4.44
N ASP A 380 35.54 19.39 -5.60
CA ASP A 380 34.59 20.51 -5.74
C ASP A 380 33.23 20.18 -5.11
N GLU A 381 32.72 18.94 -5.31
CA GLU A 381 31.50 18.44 -4.71
C GLU A 381 31.62 18.43 -3.17
N LEU A 382 32.77 17.99 -2.63
CA LEU A 382 33.04 18.03 -1.20
C LEU A 382 33.12 19.45 -0.65
N THR A 383 33.62 20.41 -1.43
CA THR A 383 33.65 21.83 -1.04
C THR A 383 32.25 22.42 -0.94
N GLN A 384 31.37 22.09 -1.90
CA GLN A 384 29.94 22.44 -1.83
C GLN A 384 29.26 21.84 -0.61
N ALA A 385 29.51 20.55 -0.32
CA ALA A 385 28.97 19.87 0.86
C ALA A 385 29.42 20.52 2.16
N ARG A 386 30.69 20.94 2.26
CA ARG A 386 31.22 21.66 3.44
C ARG A 386 30.56 23.02 3.63
N SER A 387 30.27 23.73 2.53
CA SER A 387 29.54 25.00 2.59
C SER A 387 28.11 24.79 3.09
N ALA A 388 27.41 23.76 2.59
CA ALA A 388 26.07 23.40 3.04
C ALA A 388 26.07 22.93 4.53
N ALA A 389 27.10 22.26 4.97
CA ALA A 389 27.26 21.79 6.35
C ALA A 389 27.24 22.94 7.38
N ALA A 390 27.71 24.12 7.00
CA ALA A 390 27.72 25.30 7.88
C ALA A 390 26.30 25.78 8.29
N ALA A 391 25.28 25.44 7.49
CA ALA A 391 23.89 25.82 7.76
C ALA A 391 23.14 24.78 8.64
N MET A 392 23.73 23.62 8.95
CA MET A 392 23.07 22.55 9.67
C MET A 392 23.40 22.53 11.18
N PRO A 393 22.40 22.39 12.05
CA PRO A 393 22.62 22.28 13.50
C PRO A 393 22.99 20.85 13.96
N PHE A 394 23.21 19.92 13.03
CA PHE A 394 23.64 18.54 13.26
C PHE A 394 24.63 18.14 12.18
N PRO A 395 25.43 17.07 12.37
CA PRO A 395 26.43 16.66 11.39
C PRO A 395 25.83 16.44 10.01
N TYR A 396 26.41 17.09 9.02
CA TYR A 396 26.05 16.94 7.61
C TYR A 396 26.86 15.80 7.03
N GLU A 397 26.19 14.74 6.59
CA GLU A 397 26.85 13.58 5.99
C GLU A 397 26.79 13.64 4.47
N TYR A 398 27.87 13.25 3.83
CA TYR A 398 28.04 13.28 2.38
C TYR A 398 28.69 11.98 1.87
N PRO A 399 28.22 11.37 0.76
CA PRO A 399 28.78 10.14 0.23
C PRO A 399 30.16 10.39 -0.40
N ARG A 400 31.13 9.55 -0.06
CA ARG A 400 32.49 9.56 -0.63
C ARG A 400 32.55 8.91 -2.01
N VAL A 401 31.51 8.16 -2.37
CA VAL A 401 31.37 7.51 -3.66
C VAL A 401 29.98 7.77 -4.22
N ARG A 402 29.85 7.74 -5.52
CA ARG A 402 28.59 7.88 -6.24
C ARG A 402 28.52 6.92 -7.42
N ASP A 403 27.36 6.72 -7.99
CA ASP A 403 27.18 5.96 -9.23
C ASP A 403 28.06 6.55 -10.36
N ARG A 404 28.66 5.70 -11.17
CA ARG A 404 29.57 6.12 -12.26
C ARG A 404 28.85 6.96 -13.30
N GLY A 405 27.61 6.62 -13.64
CA GLY A 405 26.78 7.37 -14.58
C GLY A 405 26.21 8.65 -13.99
N GLY A 406 26.32 8.82 -12.67
CA GLY A 406 25.70 9.90 -11.92
C GLY A 406 26.57 11.12 -11.76
N SER A 407 25.93 12.22 -11.49
CA SER A 407 26.54 13.50 -11.09
C SER A 407 25.67 14.14 -10.02
N ILE A 408 26.29 14.96 -9.17
CA ILE A 408 25.50 15.82 -8.28
C ILE A 408 24.74 16.85 -9.10
N ILE A 409 23.54 17.16 -8.67
CA ILE A 409 22.76 18.28 -9.19
C ILE A 409 22.95 19.45 -8.23
N PRO A 410 23.80 20.44 -8.55
CA PRO A 410 24.17 21.50 -7.59
C PRO A 410 22.99 22.33 -7.11
N VAL A 411 21.99 22.53 -7.95
CA VAL A 411 20.76 23.29 -7.62
C VAL A 411 19.86 22.55 -6.65
N ASP A 412 20.06 21.24 -6.48
CA ASP A 412 19.27 20.39 -5.61
C ASP A 412 20.02 20.03 -4.30
N LEU A 413 21.10 20.74 -4.02
CA LEU A 413 21.81 20.68 -2.73
C LEU A 413 21.28 21.78 -1.82
N HIS A 414 20.27 21.51 -1.01
CA HIS A 414 19.69 22.54 -0.17
C HIS A 414 19.22 22.04 1.19
N SER A 415 18.94 22.99 2.07
CA SER A 415 18.46 22.78 3.43
C SER A 415 17.14 23.51 3.62
N TYR A 416 16.23 22.86 4.33
CA TYR A 416 14.90 23.42 4.61
C TYR A 416 14.39 22.93 5.97
N LYS A 417 13.18 23.35 6.33
CA LYS A 417 12.51 22.89 7.55
C LYS A 417 11.25 22.12 7.18
N ILE A 418 11.05 20.98 7.82
CA ILE A 418 9.85 20.15 7.68
C ILE A 418 9.08 20.16 9.00
N ARG A 419 7.75 20.30 8.91
CA ARG A 419 6.87 20.20 10.07
C ARG A 419 6.36 18.76 10.19
N GLY A 420 6.60 18.11 11.35
CA GLY A 420 6.05 16.81 11.66
C GLY A 420 4.58 16.85 12.07
N PRO A 421 3.89 15.69 12.17
CA PRO A 421 2.46 15.59 12.51
C PRO A 421 2.08 16.24 13.85
N GLY A 422 3.01 16.31 14.80
CA GLY A 422 2.84 16.97 16.12
C GLY A 422 3.07 18.47 16.12
N GLY A 423 3.28 19.10 14.95
CA GLY A 423 3.56 20.53 14.82
C GLY A 423 5.02 20.92 15.03
N THR A 424 5.87 19.99 15.50
CA THR A 424 7.32 20.20 15.67
C THR A 424 7.98 20.39 14.31
N THR A 425 8.86 21.39 14.23
CA THR A 425 9.62 21.68 13.01
C THR A 425 11.03 21.14 13.13
N TYR A 426 11.50 20.43 12.11
CA TYR A 426 12.81 19.80 12.07
C TYR A 426 13.64 20.38 10.91
N PRO A 427 14.93 20.68 11.10
CA PRO A 427 15.84 20.95 10.00
C PRO A 427 16.10 19.66 9.23
N ILE A 428 16.25 19.79 7.93
CA ILE A 428 16.54 18.67 7.03
C ILE A 428 17.36 19.20 5.86
N TYR A 429 18.24 18.37 5.32
CA TYR A 429 18.94 18.64 4.08
C TYR A 429 18.69 17.54 3.05
N VAL A 430 18.85 17.87 1.78
CA VAL A 430 18.81 16.94 0.66
C VAL A 430 19.99 17.18 -0.28
N GLN A 431 20.49 16.10 -0.84
CA GLN A 431 21.51 16.05 -1.88
C GLN A 431 21.00 15.15 -2.99
N VAL A 432 20.81 15.66 -4.17
CA VAL A 432 20.28 14.91 -5.31
C VAL A 432 21.41 14.54 -6.26
N PHE A 433 21.41 13.29 -6.68
CA PHE A 433 22.37 12.71 -7.62
C PHE A 433 21.62 12.09 -8.80
N SER A 434 22.07 12.38 -10.02
CA SER A 434 21.61 11.63 -11.18
C SER A 434 22.12 10.18 -11.12
N ALA A 435 21.30 9.23 -11.54
CA ALA A 435 21.70 7.82 -11.73
C ALA A 435 22.06 7.51 -13.21
N GLY A 436 22.46 8.54 -13.97
CA GLY A 436 22.94 8.39 -15.35
C GLY A 436 21.86 8.09 -16.41
N GLN A 437 20.62 7.86 -16.02
CA GLN A 437 19.49 7.64 -16.92
C GLN A 437 18.48 8.79 -16.82
N LEU A 438 17.78 9.06 -17.92
CA LEU A 438 16.81 10.14 -17.99
C LEU A 438 15.71 9.99 -16.92
N GLY A 439 15.57 11.01 -16.08
CA GLY A 439 14.56 11.04 -15.02
C GLY A 439 14.89 10.16 -13.81
N GLN A 440 16.08 9.59 -13.71
CA GLN A 440 16.49 8.74 -12.60
C GLN A 440 17.41 9.51 -11.64
N PHE A 441 16.91 9.73 -10.42
CA PHE A 441 17.63 10.46 -9.39
C PHE A 441 17.55 9.69 -8.07
N TYR A 442 18.68 9.56 -7.38
CA TYR A 442 18.74 9.11 -6.00
C TYR A 442 19.18 10.26 -5.10
N ASN A 443 18.89 10.19 -3.83
CA ASN A 443 19.21 11.28 -2.93
C ASN A 443 19.73 10.79 -1.58
N VAL A 444 20.53 11.67 -0.94
CA VAL A 444 20.99 11.51 0.44
C VAL A 444 20.39 12.63 1.28
N GLN A 445 19.81 12.27 2.41
CA GLN A 445 19.15 13.21 3.30
C GLN A 445 19.50 12.93 4.75
N GLY A 446 19.37 13.97 5.60
CA GLY A 446 19.55 13.85 7.03
C GLY A 446 18.68 14.82 7.82
N THR A 447 18.14 14.37 8.97
CA THR A 447 17.29 15.17 9.86
C THR A 447 17.33 14.62 11.28
N PRO A 448 17.14 15.45 12.32
CA PRO A 448 16.91 14.97 13.69
C PRO A 448 15.49 14.36 13.89
N TRP A 449 14.62 14.38 12.89
CA TRP A 449 13.30 13.75 12.97
C TRP A 449 13.37 12.21 12.80
N THR A 450 13.76 11.52 13.88
CA THR A 450 13.98 10.05 13.87
C THR A 450 12.69 9.24 13.71
N GLY A 451 11.52 9.84 13.92
CA GLY A 451 10.19 9.22 13.79
C GLY A 451 9.49 9.51 12.45
N ALA A 452 10.22 9.92 11.42
CA ALA A 452 9.65 10.24 10.12
C ALA A 452 8.87 9.03 9.52
N PRO A 453 7.68 9.24 8.97
CA PRO A 453 6.82 8.15 8.45
C PRO A 453 7.51 7.19 7.48
N LEU A 454 8.42 7.67 6.62
CA LEU A 454 9.14 6.82 5.66
C LEU A 454 10.03 5.77 6.34
N LEU A 455 10.41 5.98 7.62
CA LEU A 455 11.30 5.10 8.38
C LEU A 455 10.55 4.03 9.19
N ARG A 456 9.23 3.90 8.98
CA ARG A 456 8.45 2.86 9.66
C ARG A 456 8.67 1.50 9.00
N SER A 457 8.72 0.45 9.83
CA SER A 457 8.71 -0.96 9.39
C SER A 457 9.85 -1.34 8.42
N PRO A 458 11.13 -1.23 8.82
CA PRO A 458 12.23 -1.76 8.02
C PRO A 458 12.08 -3.28 7.83
N GLN A 459 12.33 -3.78 6.64
CA GLN A 459 12.22 -5.21 6.35
C GLN A 459 13.47 -5.99 6.78
N GLN A 460 14.61 -5.30 6.92
CA GLN A 460 15.85 -5.92 7.36
C GLN A 460 16.72 -4.90 8.11
N THR A 461 17.48 -5.39 9.08
CA THR A 461 18.51 -4.62 9.76
C THR A 461 19.85 -5.32 9.58
N VAL A 462 20.88 -4.58 9.18
CA VAL A 462 22.22 -5.11 8.92
C VAL A 462 23.25 -4.25 9.66
N ARG A 463 24.20 -4.89 10.33
CA ARG A 463 25.34 -4.20 10.94
C ARG A 463 26.56 -4.30 10.04
N VAL A 464 27.16 -3.17 9.73
CA VAL A 464 28.42 -3.08 8.97
C VAL A 464 29.38 -2.19 9.75
N GLY A 465 30.48 -2.76 10.24
CA GLY A 465 31.39 -2.05 11.15
C GLY A 465 30.68 -1.62 12.43
N ALA A 466 30.76 -0.34 12.75
CA ALA A 466 30.10 0.27 13.90
C ALA A 466 28.66 0.68 13.63
N ARG A 467 28.25 0.87 12.36
CA ARG A 467 26.93 1.34 11.98
C ARG A 467 25.93 0.23 11.83
N THR A 468 24.66 0.52 12.16
CA THR A 468 23.51 -0.34 11.95
C THR A 468 22.60 0.30 10.91
N TYR A 469 22.38 -0.39 9.80
CA TYR A 469 21.56 0.07 8.69
C TYR A 469 20.21 -0.61 8.70
N GLN A 470 19.15 0.17 8.51
CA GLN A 470 17.78 -0.27 8.29
C GLN A 470 17.52 -0.29 6.79
N LEU A 471 17.11 -1.43 6.25
CA LEU A 471 16.92 -1.66 4.82
C LEU A 471 15.43 -1.74 4.51
N TYR A 472 15.00 -0.97 3.53
CA TYR A 472 13.63 -0.90 3.05
C TYR A 472 13.58 -1.34 1.59
N TYR A 473 12.79 -2.35 1.32
CA TYR A 473 12.70 -2.96 0.01
C TYR A 473 11.34 -2.71 -0.64
N GLU A 474 11.37 -2.51 -1.95
CA GLU A 474 10.21 -2.62 -2.83
C GLU A 474 10.40 -3.88 -3.67
N SER A 475 9.58 -4.91 -3.42
CA SER A 475 9.79 -6.25 -3.95
C SER A 475 11.18 -6.80 -3.59
N GLN A 476 12.08 -6.93 -4.57
CA GLN A 476 13.47 -7.37 -4.37
C GLN A 476 14.50 -6.23 -4.46
N HIS A 477 14.04 -5.01 -4.78
CA HIS A 477 14.93 -3.86 -4.94
C HIS A 477 15.04 -3.09 -3.63
N LEU A 478 16.26 -2.71 -3.29
CA LEU A 478 16.54 -1.87 -2.14
C LEU A 478 16.16 -0.42 -2.50
N ASN A 479 15.10 0.07 -1.90
CA ASN A 479 14.56 1.40 -2.17
C ASN A 479 15.17 2.46 -1.25
N LEU A 480 15.43 2.11 0.04
CA LEU A 480 15.98 3.04 1.00
C LEU A 480 16.89 2.32 2.00
N VAL A 481 18.02 2.96 2.32
CA VAL A 481 18.95 2.56 3.38
C VAL A 481 19.03 3.68 4.40
N ALA A 482 18.67 3.41 5.66
CA ALA A 482 18.71 4.43 6.71
C ALA A 482 19.59 4.00 7.88
N TRP A 483 20.24 4.98 8.54
CA TRP A 483 21.01 4.76 9.77
C TRP A 483 20.81 5.91 10.74
N ARG A 484 21.09 5.65 12.01
CA ARG A 484 21.00 6.66 13.08
C ARG A 484 22.38 6.91 13.66
N GLU A 485 22.76 8.17 13.70
CA GLU A 485 24.03 8.60 14.25
C GLU A 485 23.93 10.06 14.70
N TYR A 486 24.72 10.49 15.69
CA TYR A 486 24.78 11.87 16.17
C TYR A 486 23.42 12.51 16.55
N GLY A 487 22.47 11.72 17.05
CA GLY A 487 21.13 12.22 17.38
C GLY A 487 20.22 12.51 16.17
N ALA A 488 20.67 12.20 14.98
CA ALA A 488 19.94 12.35 13.72
C ALA A 488 19.71 11.00 13.04
N VAL A 489 18.90 11.02 12.01
CA VAL A 489 18.70 9.91 11.06
C VAL A 489 19.10 10.38 9.68
N TYR A 490 19.80 9.53 8.99
CA TYR A 490 20.27 9.72 7.62
C TYR A 490 19.76 8.59 6.75
N TRP A 491 19.58 8.86 5.47
CA TRP A 491 19.21 7.83 4.51
C TRP A 491 19.69 8.13 3.10
N VAL A 492 19.91 7.07 2.35
CA VAL A 492 20.05 7.09 0.90
C VAL A 492 18.78 6.48 0.32
N ARG A 493 18.09 7.21 -0.53
CA ARG A 493 16.91 6.72 -1.25
C ARG A 493 17.24 6.50 -2.72
N ASN A 494 16.86 5.34 -3.23
CA ASN A 494 17.00 4.96 -4.63
C ASN A 494 16.12 5.83 -5.53
N SER A 495 16.36 5.79 -6.84
CA SER A 495 15.50 6.41 -7.83
C SER A 495 14.10 5.79 -7.81
N LEU A 496 13.13 6.47 -8.42
CA LEU A 496 11.73 6.04 -8.46
C LEU A 496 11.55 4.63 -9.08
N THR A 497 12.39 4.26 -10.04
CA THR A 497 12.36 2.91 -10.64
C THR A 497 13.41 1.97 -10.05
N ASN A 498 14.06 2.35 -8.94
CA ASN A 498 15.13 1.59 -8.30
C ASN A 498 16.31 1.29 -9.26
N ALA A 499 16.75 2.30 -10.02
CA ALA A 499 17.80 2.16 -11.03
C ALA A 499 19.18 1.86 -10.44
N VAL A 500 19.46 2.30 -9.20
CA VAL A 500 20.71 1.98 -8.49
C VAL A 500 20.60 0.56 -7.92
N ALA A 501 21.57 -0.30 -8.23
CA ALA A 501 21.56 -1.68 -7.77
C ALA A 501 21.67 -1.79 -6.24
N ASN A 502 21.11 -2.86 -5.65
CA ASN A 502 21.04 -3.03 -4.19
C ASN A 502 22.40 -2.90 -3.50
N GLY A 503 23.45 -3.50 -4.10
CA GLY A 503 24.81 -3.44 -3.57
C GLY A 503 25.41 -2.03 -3.64
N GLU A 504 25.14 -1.31 -4.71
CA GLU A 504 25.58 0.07 -4.91
C GLU A 504 24.93 1.03 -3.93
N LEU A 505 23.61 0.94 -3.75
CA LEU A 505 22.87 1.78 -2.82
C LEU A 505 23.36 1.60 -1.38
N LEU A 506 23.62 0.34 -1.00
CA LEU A 506 24.18 0.03 0.33
C LEU A 506 25.61 0.57 0.45
N ALA A 507 26.46 0.40 -0.58
CA ALA A 507 27.83 0.91 -0.55
C ALA A 507 27.87 2.45 -0.51
N ILE A 508 26.98 3.16 -1.20
CA ILE A 508 26.84 4.61 -1.10
C ILE A 508 26.52 5.00 0.35
N ALA A 509 25.60 4.29 1.01
CA ALA A 509 25.25 4.54 2.40
C ALA A 509 26.42 4.23 3.37
N GLU A 510 27.18 3.17 3.12
CA GLU A 510 28.35 2.79 3.92
C GLU A 510 29.46 3.83 3.82
N GLU A 511 29.68 4.39 2.63
CA GLU A 511 30.69 5.41 2.33
C GLU A 511 30.18 6.86 2.54
N THR A 512 29.01 7.03 3.16
CA THR A 512 28.48 8.34 3.57
C THR A 512 29.02 8.70 4.95
N HIS A 513 29.74 9.85 5.06
CA HIS A 513 30.44 10.26 6.26
C HIS A 513 30.23 11.76 6.57
N PRO A 514 30.35 12.16 7.84
CA PRO A 514 30.31 13.58 8.21
C PRO A 514 31.36 14.41 7.45
N VAL A 515 30.98 15.59 7.02
CA VAL A 515 31.88 16.59 6.49
C VAL A 515 32.00 17.75 7.47
N SER A 516 33.23 18.18 7.75
CA SER A 516 33.46 19.34 8.61
C SER A 516 33.10 20.62 7.85
N ALA A 517 32.33 21.50 8.49
CA ALA A 517 32.07 22.84 7.95
C ALA A 517 33.40 23.59 7.74
N VAL A 518 33.50 24.36 6.69
CA VAL A 518 34.62 25.28 6.50
C VAL A 518 34.48 26.37 7.56
N THR A 519 35.27 26.30 8.61
CA THR A 519 35.51 27.46 9.49
C THR A 519 36.37 28.43 8.70
N THR A 520 35.76 29.43 8.10
CA THR A 520 36.49 30.61 7.56
C THR A 520 37.05 31.35 8.76
N THR A 521 38.24 30.97 9.23
CA THR A 521 39.10 31.81 9.99
C THR A 521 39.61 32.89 9.05
N GLY A 522 38.81 33.95 8.83
CA GLY A 522 39.13 35.07 7.95
C GLY A 522 40.12 35.95 8.63
N SER A 523 41.32 36.07 8.06
CA SER A 523 42.11 37.26 8.15
C SER A 523 41.45 38.36 7.26
N GLY A 524 40.91 39.42 7.90
CA GLY A 524 40.78 40.76 7.36
C GLY A 524 39.99 40.94 6.05
N GLY A 525 38.70 40.64 6.04
CA GLY A 525 37.75 41.15 5.05
C GLY A 525 36.38 41.20 5.72
N ARG A 526 35.73 42.38 5.70
CA ARG A 526 34.35 42.52 6.17
C ARG A 526 33.44 41.60 5.38
N GLY A 527 33.39 40.34 5.75
CA GLY A 527 32.39 39.40 5.29
C GLY A 527 31.04 39.83 5.83
N GLN A 528 30.17 40.15 4.94
CA GLN A 528 28.75 40.38 5.22
C GLN A 528 28.23 39.16 6.01
N ARG A 529 27.98 39.34 7.31
CA ARG A 529 27.21 38.35 8.09
C ARG A 529 25.84 38.26 7.40
N VAL A 530 25.63 37.19 6.67
CA VAL A 530 24.28 36.84 6.22
C VAL A 530 23.45 36.65 7.47
N ASN A 531 22.59 37.61 7.73
CA ASN A 531 21.72 37.62 8.87
C ASN A 531 20.68 36.50 8.65
N LEU A 532 20.80 35.37 9.34
CA LEU A 532 19.88 34.22 9.25
C LEU A 532 18.42 34.58 9.56
N LYS A 533 18.13 35.82 9.95
CA LYS A 533 16.77 36.35 10.08
C LYS A 533 16.11 36.69 8.75
N ASP A 534 16.87 36.98 7.70
CA ASP A 534 16.35 37.41 6.38
C ASP A 534 16.44 36.33 5.29
N ALA A 535 17.14 35.23 5.55
CA ALA A 535 16.97 34.03 4.73
C ALA A 535 15.62 33.39 5.10
N SER A 536 14.59 33.78 4.40
CA SER A 536 13.29 33.12 4.45
C SER A 536 13.44 31.69 3.94
N ILE A 537 13.83 30.77 4.83
CA ILE A 537 13.75 29.35 4.58
C ILE A 537 12.26 29.09 4.38
N PRO A 538 11.80 28.66 3.18
CA PRO A 538 10.39 28.50 2.94
C PRO A 538 9.83 27.50 3.95
N LEU A 539 8.93 27.98 4.79
CA LEU A 539 8.13 27.12 5.67
C LEU A 539 7.00 26.59 4.81
N TYR A 540 7.09 25.33 4.41
CA TYR A 540 5.95 24.69 3.74
C TYR A 540 4.75 24.75 4.66
N ALA A 541 3.74 25.55 4.26
CA ALA A 541 2.54 25.73 5.03
C ALA A 541 1.80 24.39 5.14
N THR A 542 1.78 23.83 6.33
CA THR A 542 0.90 22.71 6.62
C THR A 542 -0.40 23.27 7.18
N HIS A 543 -1.52 22.94 6.55
CA HIS A 543 -2.81 23.10 7.21
C HIS A 543 -2.77 22.33 8.53
N THR A 544 -3.20 22.98 9.61
CA THR A 544 -3.38 22.33 10.91
C THR A 544 -4.37 21.19 10.72
N PRO A 545 -4.03 19.95 11.12
CA PRO A 545 -5.00 18.87 11.11
C PRO A 545 -6.17 19.26 12.02
N ASN A 546 -7.37 19.07 11.49
CA ASN A 546 -8.63 19.36 12.15
C ASN A 546 -8.64 18.73 13.56
N THR A 547 -8.81 19.56 14.60
CA THR A 547 -8.72 19.16 16.02
C THR A 547 -9.83 18.20 16.47
N ASP A 548 -10.78 17.88 15.61
CA ASP A 548 -11.83 16.90 15.90
C ASP A 548 -11.32 15.45 16.06
N LEU A 549 -10.12 15.15 15.55
CA LEU A 549 -9.52 13.82 15.71
C LEU A 549 -9.19 13.45 17.17
N ARG A 550 -8.99 14.46 18.04
CA ARG A 550 -8.70 14.24 19.47
C ARG A 550 -9.92 13.83 20.29
N ARG A 551 -11.13 14.16 19.85
CA ARG A 551 -12.37 13.78 20.54
C ARG A 551 -12.78 12.33 20.27
N ILE A 552 -12.32 11.73 19.17
CA ILE A 552 -12.66 10.36 18.77
C ILE A 552 -11.74 9.33 19.46
N LEU A 553 -10.54 9.70 19.89
CA LEU A 553 -9.60 8.81 20.57
C LEU A 553 -10.01 8.39 22.00
N GLY A 554 -11.04 9.03 22.58
CA GLY A 554 -11.54 8.71 23.92
C GLY A 554 -12.37 7.43 24.05
N SER A 555 -12.79 6.82 22.95
CA SER A 555 -13.66 5.62 22.94
C SER A 555 -12.94 4.30 22.60
N ILE A 556 -11.61 4.27 22.61
CA ILE A 556 -10.78 3.15 22.11
C ILE A 556 -10.74 1.92 23.04
N GLY A 557 -11.31 1.99 24.26
CA GLY A 557 -11.33 0.84 25.19
C GLY A 557 -12.05 -0.42 24.66
N GLY A 558 -12.93 -0.30 23.65
CA GLY A 558 -13.71 -1.42 23.09
C GLY A 558 -13.05 -2.15 21.91
N LEU A 559 -12.06 -1.59 21.26
CA LEU A 559 -11.55 -2.08 19.97
C LEU A 559 -10.48 -3.18 20.06
N LEU A 560 -9.83 -3.34 21.23
CA LEU A 560 -8.83 -4.41 21.45
C LEU A 560 -9.42 -5.82 21.42
N VAL A 561 -10.72 -5.97 21.69
CA VAL A 561 -11.42 -7.28 21.64
C VAL A 561 -11.72 -7.70 20.19
N LEU A 562 -11.94 -6.73 19.28
CA LEU A 562 -12.26 -7.00 17.86
C LEU A 562 -11.05 -7.42 17.02
N ALA A 563 -9.84 -7.07 17.44
CA ALA A 563 -8.61 -7.50 16.76
C ALA A 563 -8.26 -8.98 17.02
N ALA A 564 -8.78 -9.58 18.08
CA ALA A 564 -8.50 -10.97 18.44
C ALA A 564 -9.26 -11.99 17.59
N VAL A 565 -10.44 -11.66 17.09
CA VAL A 565 -11.30 -12.59 16.32
C VAL A 565 -10.73 -12.92 14.94
N PRO A 566 -10.26 -11.95 14.13
CA PRO A 566 -9.60 -12.27 12.86
C PRO A 566 -8.27 -13.02 13.05
N LEU A 567 -7.51 -12.72 14.13
CA LEU A 567 -6.25 -13.41 14.43
C LEU A 567 -6.42 -14.89 14.77
N LEU A 568 -7.57 -15.29 15.33
CA LEU A 568 -7.90 -16.69 15.62
C LEU A 568 -8.54 -17.41 14.42
N ALA A 569 -9.25 -16.69 13.55
CA ALA A 569 -9.89 -17.27 12.37
C ALA A 569 -8.93 -17.51 11.20
N ILE A 570 -7.93 -16.65 11.03
CA ILE A 570 -6.94 -16.73 9.94
C ILE A 570 -6.17 -18.06 9.93
N PRO A 571 -5.63 -18.58 11.05
CA PRO A 571 -4.93 -19.88 11.04
C PRO A 571 -5.87 -21.07 10.77
N LEU A 572 -7.13 -20.99 11.16
CA LEU A 572 -8.13 -22.04 10.90
C LEU A 572 -8.53 -22.10 9.41
N ILE A 573 -8.70 -20.95 8.78
CA ILE A 573 -9.00 -20.84 7.35
C ILE A 573 -7.78 -21.26 6.52
N ARG A 574 -6.57 -20.87 6.95
CA ARG A 574 -5.31 -21.25 6.30
C ARG A 574 -5.09 -22.77 6.36
N ARG A 575 -5.34 -23.39 7.52
CA ARG A 575 -5.26 -24.85 7.70
C ARG A 575 -6.29 -25.63 6.88
N ARG A 576 -7.52 -25.10 6.73
CA ARG A 576 -8.53 -25.69 5.83
C ARG A 576 -8.15 -25.60 4.35
N ARG A 577 -7.50 -24.50 3.93
CA ARG A 577 -7.02 -24.32 2.53
C ARG A 577 -5.82 -25.21 2.22
N GLU A 578 -4.89 -25.38 3.16
CA GLU A 578 -3.76 -26.30 3.00
C GLU A 578 -4.24 -27.76 2.89
N LEU A 579 -5.26 -28.16 3.68
CA LEU A 579 -5.90 -29.48 3.56
C LEU A 579 -6.68 -29.64 2.25
N GLY A 580 -7.27 -28.56 1.72
CA GLY A 580 -7.92 -28.53 0.41
C GLY A 580 -6.92 -28.69 -0.73
N ALA A 581 -5.80 -28.00 -0.68
CA ALA A 581 -4.72 -28.06 -1.67
C ALA A 581 -4.03 -29.45 -1.66
N LEU A 582 -3.82 -30.05 -0.48
CA LEU A 582 -3.31 -31.42 -0.34
C LEU A 582 -4.30 -32.46 -0.90
N ARG A 583 -5.61 -32.25 -0.73
CA ARG A 583 -6.64 -33.13 -1.32
C ARG A 583 -6.66 -33.04 -2.84
N THR A 584 -6.49 -31.83 -3.40
CA THR A 584 -6.46 -31.65 -4.88
C THR A 584 -5.18 -32.25 -5.48
N THR A 585 -4.04 -32.09 -4.81
CA THR A 585 -2.77 -32.71 -5.25
C THR A 585 -2.80 -34.22 -5.18
N LEU A 586 -3.40 -34.81 -4.14
CA LEU A 586 -3.60 -36.26 -4.04
C LEU A 586 -4.55 -36.78 -5.12
N HIS A 587 -5.59 -36.03 -5.44
CA HIS A 587 -6.55 -36.44 -6.49
C HIS A 587 -5.95 -36.33 -7.89
N THR A 588 -5.10 -35.33 -8.16
CA THR A 588 -4.39 -35.20 -9.44
C THR A 588 -3.26 -36.20 -9.60
N SER A 589 -2.60 -36.65 -8.51
CA SER A 589 -1.61 -37.73 -8.58
C SER A 589 -2.26 -39.07 -8.87
N SER A 590 -3.38 -39.40 -8.23
CA SER A 590 -4.13 -40.64 -8.50
C SER A 590 -4.72 -40.70 -9.92
N LEU A 591 -5.16 -39.55 -10.47
CA LEU A 591 -5.61 -39.47 -11.87
C LEU A 591 -4.46 -39.62 -12.87
N ARG A 592 -3.26 -39.12 -12.56
CA ARG A 592 -2.07 -39.30 -13.38
C ARG A 592 -1.58 -40.74 -13.38
N GLU A 593 -1.59 -41.41 -12.23
CA GLU A 593 -1.25 -42.83 -12.14
C GLU A 593 -2.25 -43.72 -12.88
N ALA A 594 -3.55 -43.42 -12.74
CA ALA A 594 -4.59 -44.11 -13.50
C ALA A 594 -4.46 -43.89 -15.03
N HIS A 595 -4.10 -42.69 -15.45
CA HIS A 595 -3.87 -42.39 -16.87
C HIS A 595 -2.61 -43.06 -17.41
N LEU A 596 -1.51 -43.09 -16.64
CA LEU A 596 -0.29 -43.81 -16.99
C LEU A 596 -0.53 -45.32 -17.08
N ALA A 597 -1.29 -45.90 -16.14
CA ALA A 597 -1.64 -47.32 -16.18
C ALA A 597 -2.52 -47.64 -17.40
N ALA A 598 -3.45 -46.78 -17.76
CA ALA A 598 -4.29 -46.94 -18.97
C ALA A 598 -3.46 -46.85 -20.27
N VAL A 599 -2.50 -45.93 -20.34
CA VAL A 599 -1.61 -45.76 -21.50
C VAL A 599 -0.64 -46.96 -21.63
N LEU A 600 -0.10 -47.44 -20.52
CA LEU A 600 0.78 -48.60 -20.50
C LEU A 600 0.04 -49.90 -20.88
N SER A 601 -1.19 -50.08 -20.46
CA SER A 601 -2.01 -51.25 -20.85
C SER A 601 -2.38 -51.21 -22.34
N ALA A 602 -2.58 -50.03 -22.90
CA ALA A 602 -2.90 -49.84 -24.33
C ALA A 602 -1.66 -50.07 -25.24
N SER A 603 -0.46 -49.93 -24.69
CA SER A 603 0.82 -50.11 -25.42
C SER A 603 1.43 -51.51 -25.30
N GLY A 604 0.73 -52.50 -24.66
CA GLY A 604 1.14 -53.90 -24.64
C GLY A 604 2.32 -54.23 -23.71
N PHE A 605 2.68 -53.35 -22.77
CA PHE A 605 3.70 -53.62 -21.76
C PHE A 605 3.10 -54.29 -20.51
N PRO A 606 3.78 -55.30 -19.91
CA PRO A 606 3.29 -55.91 -18.68
C PRO A 606 3.35 -54.92 -17.50
N PRO A 607 2.40 -55.02 -16.54
CA PRO A 607 2.36 -54.14 -15.38
C PRO A 607 3.61 -54.33 -14.50
N LEU A 608 4.23 -53.20 -14.09
CA LEU A 608 5.30 -53.18 -13.13
C LEU A 608 4.80 -53.63 -11.73
N PRO A 609 5.54 -54.42 -10.98
CA PRO A 609 5.16 -54.82 -9.65
C PRO A 609 5.15 -53.63 -8.69
N LEU A 610 4.08 -53.49 -7.92
CA LEU A 610 3.93 -52.49 -6.85
C LEU A 610 4.99 -52.79 -5.75
N PRO A 611 5.67 -51.78 -5.21
CA PRO A 611 6.49 -51.94 -4.03
C PRO A 611 5.60 -52.26 -2.83
N ALA A 612 5.95 -53.32 -2.12
CA ALA A 612 5.34 -53.71 -0.84
C ALA A 612 5.85 -52.78 0.28
N GLY A 613 4.94 -52.24 1.09
CA GLY A 613 5.29 -51.54 2.31
C GLY A 613 4.41 -50.33 2.56
#